data_9874bb1f5cb26105c3124f95f89c2f83
#
_entry.id   9874bb1f5cb26105c3124f95f89c2f83
#
_cell.length_a   1.000
_cell.length_b   1.000
_cell.length_c   1.000
_cell.angle_alpha   90.00
_cell.angle_beta   90.00
_cell.angle_gamma   90.00
#
_symmetry.space_group_name_H-M   'P 1'
#
loop_
_entity.id
_entity.type
_entity.pdbx_description
1 polymer ?
#
loop_
_entity_poly.entity_id
_entity_poly.type
_entity_poly.pdbx_seq_one_letter_code
_entity_poly.pdbx_strand_id
1 'polypeptide(L)'
;MCEFCIQHGEGKKWYLEMRNYSRELWAQEGRPEFMDDYGARFEERYTKRVALLDMLVNKPVVGGFIRRMAIRSQKAEHWGQMVPIEDLEQIVDLQTWIVRFPCVCRNLTTGHREARYCFGIGVDMTDTMAKYPDAGSFEVLEREEAKKVLRSFDKQGLVHSVWTFKTPYIGAICNCDQDCLAYRIQVKTNLTQVMFRAEYVGLVDWDLCNGCRKCLLHCQFGAIHYSNTMKRVTIETARCYGCGVCRAVCDKEAISLKPRADFARLPW
;
A
#
# COMPACT_ATOMS: atom_id res chain seq x y z
N MET A 1 18.07 -18.15 -10.15
CA MET A 1 17.10 -17.38 -9.32
C MET A 1 17.46 -15.92 -9.51
N CYS A 2 16.50 -15.05 -9.74
CA CYS A 2 16.76 -13.62 -9.83
C CYS A 2 17.29 -13.14 -8.46
N GLU A 3 18.38 -12.38 -8.46
CA GLU A 3 19.02 -11.87 -7.24
C GLU A 3 18.10 -10.96 -6.42
N PHE A 4 17.10 -10.39 -7.08
CA PHE A 4 16.08 -9.49 -6.54
C PHE A 4 14.68 -10.14 -6.53
N CYS A 5 14.59 -11.43 -6.28
CA CYS A 5 13.32 -12.17 -6.33
C CYS A 5 12.33 -11.62 -5.30
N ILE A 6 11.19 -11.18 -5.78
CA ILE A 6 10.04 -10.84 -4.94
C ILE A 6 9.35 -12.15 -4.56
N GLN A 7 9.45 -12.51 -3.32
CA GLN A 7 8.75 -13.66 -2.76
C GLN A 7 7.51 -13.21 -1.97
N HIS A 8 6.75 -12.30 -2.57
CA HIS A 8 5.50 -11.86 -2.02
C HIS A 8 4.54 -13.03 -1.82
N GLY A 9 4.03 -13.15 -0.63
CA GLY A 9 3.08 -14.18 -0.29
C GLY A 9 3.69 -15.46 0.29
N GLU A 10 5.01 -15.49 0.48
CA GLU A 10 5.73 -16.64 1.02
C GLU A 10 6.22 -16.44 2.47
N GLY A 11 5.77 -15.38 3.14
CA GLY A 11 6.18 -15.05 4.50
C GLY A 11 7.60 -14.47 4.61
N LYS A 12 8.25 -14.16 3.50
CA LYS A 12 9.67 -13.79 3.48
C LYS A 12 9.95 -12.29 3.60
N LYS A 13 8.93 -11.45 3.70
CA LYS A 13 9.07 -9.99 3.88
C LYS A 13 10.11 -9.37 2.94
N TRP A 14 9.99 -9.63 1.65
CA TRP A 14 10.90 -9.18 0.60
C TRP A 14 11.22 -7.67 0.67
N TYR A 15 10.31 -6.88 1.21
CA TYR A 15 10.46 -5.44 1.41
C TYR A 15 11.45 -5.07 2.53
N LEU A 16 11.98 -6.02 3.29
CA LEU A 16 13.06 -5.80 4.24
C LEU A 16 14.46 -6.07 3.62
N GLU A 17 14.51 -6.48 2.36
CA GLU A 17 15.76 -6.67 1.64
C GLU A 17 16.34 -5.31 1.21
N MET A 18 17.47 -4.90 1.78
CA MET A 18 18.11 -3.59 1.52
C MET A 18 18.41 -3.36 0.03
N ARG A 19 18.69 -4.43 -0.73
CA ARG A 19 18.94 -4.36 -2.18
C ARG A 19 17.79 -3.76 -2.97
N ASN A 20 16.55 -3.92 -2.51
CA ASN A 20 15.36 -3.37 -3.17
C ASN A 20 15.28 -1.83 -3.11
N TYR A 21 16.17 -1.19 -2.35
CA TYR A 21 16.30 0.26 -2.20
C TYR A 21 17.63 0.79 -2.77
N SER A 22 18.45 -0.08 -3.36
CA SER A 22 19.83 0.26 -3.71
C SER A 22 19.93 1.16 -4.94
N ARG A 23 21.02 1.96 -4.98
CA ARG A 23 21.35 2.82 -6.13
C ARG A 23 21.66 1.98 -7.38
N GLU A 24 22.30 0.83 -7.21
CA GLU A 24 22.60 -0.09 -8.31
C GLU A 24 21.31 -0.59 -8.99
N LEU A 25 20.33 -0.95 -8.19
CA LEU A 25 19.03 -1.38 -8.72
C LEU A 25 18.27 -0.22 -9.36
N TRP A 26 18.31 0.96 -8.75
CA TRP A 26 17.72 2.18 -9.31
C TRP A 26 18.27 2.52 -10.70
N ALA A 27 19.58 2.41 -10.89
CA ALA A 27 20.25 2.76 -12.15
C ALA A 27 19.96 1.78 -13.31
N GLN A 28 19.30 0.63 -13.04
CA GLN A 28 19.03 -0.40 -14.04
C GLN A 28 17.65 -0.24 -14.69
N GLU A 29 17.48 -0.86 -15.87
CA GLU A 29 16.19 -1.08 -16.55
C GLU A 29 15.40 0.19 -16.85
N GLY A 30 16.05 1.36 -17.02
CA GLY A 30 15.37 2.63 -17.30
C GLY A 30 14.38 3.05 -16.19
N ARG A 31 14.72 2.83 -14.93
CA ARG A 31 13.93 3.28 -13.77
C ARG A 31 13.92 4.80 -13.63
N PRO A 32 15.04 5.50 -13.79
CA PRO A 32 15.04 6.97 -13.77
C PRO A 32 14.06 7.57 -14.80
N GLU A 33 14.12 7.10 -16.04
CA GLU A 33 13.23 7.55 -17.12
C GLU A 33 11.76 7.18 -16.85
N PHE A 34 11.53 5.99 -16.27
CA PHE A 34 10.20 5.58 -15.86
C PHE A 34 9.63 6.50 -14.77
N MET A 35 10.44 6.91 -13.80
CA MET A 35 10.01 7.83 -12.73
C MET A 35 9.74 9.23 -13.27
N ASP A 36 10.59 9.72 -14.17
CA ASP A 36 10.37 11.00 -14.86
C ASP A 36 9.06 11.00 -15.63
N ASP A 37 8.81 9.97 -16.45
CA ASP A 37 7.52 9.82 -17.18
C ASP A 37 6.34 9.64 -16.23
N TYR A 38 6.53 8.85 -15.16
CA TYR A 38 5.50 8.59 -14.16
C TYR A 38 5.06 9.88 -13.46
N GLY A 39 6.01 10.73 -13.03
CA GLY A 39 5.72 12.01 -12.40
C GLY A 39 5.07 13.00 -13.36
N ALA A 40 5.65 13.17 -14.56
CA ALA A 40 5.18 14.16 -15.55
C ALA A 40 3.79 13.86 -16.11
N ARG A 41 3.44 12.56 -16.26
CA ARG A 41 2.19 12.15 -16.91
C ARG A 41 1.26 11.36 -16.01
N PHE A 42 1.42 11.47 -14.69
CA PHE A 42 0.63 10.67 -13.75
C PHE A 42 -0.88 10.80 -14.00
N GLU A 43 -1.39 12.02 -14.03
CA GLU A 43 -2.82 12.29 -14.20
C GLU A 43 -3.35 11.78 -15.54
N GLU A 44 -2.67 12.12 -16.65
CA GLU A 44 -3.06 11.67 -17.99
C GLU A 44 -3.03 10.15 -18.12
N ARG A 45 -1.96 9.53 -17.64
CA ARG A 45 -1.75 8.08 -17.72
C ARG A 45 -2.83 7.33 -16.94
N TYR A 46 -3.13 7.77 -15.72
CA TYR A 46 -4.12 7.10 -14.90
C TYR A 46 -5.54 7.33 -15.39
N THR A 47 -5.89 8.53 -15.80
CA THR A 47 -7.24 8.82 -16.33
C THR A 47 -7.53 7.98 -17.58
N LYS A 48 -6.62 7.94 -18.53
CA LYS A 48 -6.76 7.13 -19.76
C LYS A 48 -6.77 5.63 -19.46
N ARG A 49 -5.87 5.14 -18.60
CA ARG A 49 -5.78 3.72 -18.26
C ARG A 49 -7.00 3.24 -17.48
N VAL A 50 -7.49 4.02 -16.53
CA VAL A 50 -8.69 3.69 -15.76
C VAL A 50 -9.92 3.64 -16.68
N ALA A 51 -10.12 4.62 -17.54
CA ALA A 51 -11.23 4.65 -18.49
C ALA A 51 -11.20 3.45 -19.46
N LEU A 52 -10.01 3.12 -19.99
CA LEU A 52 -9.85 1.95 -20.86
C LEU A 52 -10.14 0.64 -20.11
N LEU A 53 -9.62 0.48 -18.90
CA LEU A 53 -9.88 -0.71 -18.09
C LEU A 53 -11.36 -0.85 -17.74
N ASP A 54 -12.04 0.23 -17.39
CA ASP A 54 -13.48 0.22 -17.07
C ASP A 54 -14.31 -0.27 -18.26
N MET A 55 -13.99 0.20 -19.45
CA MET A 55 -14.65 -0.21 -20.68
C MET A 55 -14.43 -1.71 -21.00
N LEU A 56 -13.25 -2.25 -20.70
CA LEU A 56 -12.84 -3.60 -21.13
C LEU A 56 -13.10 -4.69 -20.07
N VAL A 57 -12.87 -4.39 -18.79
CA VAL A 57 -12.96 -5.37 -17.69
C VAL A 57 -14.39 -5.83 -17.43
N ASN A 58 -15.36 -4.98 -17.74
CA ASN A 58 -16.78 -5.28 -17.57
C ASN A 58 -17.40 -6.09 -18.73
N LYS A 59 -16.61 -6.49 -19.74
CA LYS A 59 -17.09 -7.36 -20.83
C LYS A 59 -17.28 -8.80 -20.36
N PRO A 60 -18.45 -9.44 -20.63
CA PRO A 60 -18.81 -10.73 -20.03
C PRO A 60 -17.84 -11.89 -20.31
N VAL A 61 -17.26 -11.94 -21.51
CA VAL A 61 -16.42 -13.07 -21.93
C VAL A 61 -14.92 -12.81 -21.69
N VAL A 62 -14.45 -11.62 -22.00
CA VAL A 62 -13.01 -11.28 -22.04
C VAL A 62 -12.54 -10.51 -20.80
N GLY A 63 -13.45 -9.93 -20.03
CA GLY A 63 -13.11 -9.05 -18.90
C GLY A 63 -12.21 -9.69 -17.85
N GLY A 64 -12.47 -10.96 -17.51
CA GLY A 64 -11.63 -11.70 -16.56
C GLY A 64 -10.20 -11.97 -17.07
N PHE A 65 -10.05 -12.19 -18.37
CA PHE A 65 -8.72 -12.34 -18.99
C PHE A 65 -7.97 -11.01 -19.01
N ILE A 66 -8.63 -9.95 -19.46
CA ILE A 66 -8.06 -8.58 -19.50
C ILE A 66 -7.62 -8.15 -18.10
N ARG A 67 -8.44 -8.39 -17.07
CA ARG A 67 -8.09 -8.10 -15.68
C ARG A 67 -6.83 -8.84 -15.25
N ARG A 68 -6.68 -10.13 -15.54
CA ARG A 68 -5.47 -10.90 -15.21
C ARG A 68 -4.23 -10.34 -15.91
N MET A 69 -4.36 -9.95 -17.16
CA MET A 69 -3.28 -9.30 -17.91
C MET A 69 -2.90 -7.95 -17.28
N ALA A 70 -3.90 -7.14 -16.93
CA ALA A 70 -3.68 -5.85 -16.25
C ALA A 70 -2.96 -6.01 -14.91
N ILE A 71 -3.36 -6.98 -14.08
CA ILE A 71 -2.72 -7.30 -12.80
C ILE A 71 -1.26 -7.71 -13.01
N ARG A 72 -0.99 -8.56 -14.02
CA ARG A 72 0.37 -9.01 -14.33
C ARG A 72 1.27 -7.86 -14.77
N SER A 73 0.79 -6.99 -15.66
CA SER A 73 1.50 -5.78 -16.08
C SER A 73 1.75 -4.85 -14.91
N GLN A 74 0.73 -4.64 -14.07
CA GLN A 74 0.83 -3.80 -12.89
C GLN A 74 1.89 -4.31 -11.89
N LYS A 75 1.95 -5.63 -11.68
CA LYS A 75 2.97 -6.25 -10.82
C LYS A 75 4.40 -6.05 -11.35
N ALA A 76 4.59 -5.98 -12.65
CA ALA A 76 5.92 -5.73 -13.23
C ALA A 76 6.34 -4.26 -13.08
N GLU A 77 5.40 -3.33 -13.17
CA GLU A 77 5.71 -1.90 -13.24
C GLU A 77 5.59 -1.19 -11.89
N HIS A 78 4.40 -1.18 -11.30
CA HIS A 78 4.09 -0.35 -10.14
C HIS A 78 2.93 -0.94 -9.34
N TRP A 79 3.22 -1.48 -8.18
CA TRP A 79 2.24 -2.06 -7.29
C TRP A 79 2.63 -1.85 -5.83
N GLY A 80 1.63 -1.93 -4.95
CA GLY A 80 1.82 -1.77 -3.53
C GLY A 80 1.55 -3.05 -2.75
N GLN A 81 2.34 -3.29 -1.70
CA GLN A 81 2.04 -4.29 -0.69
C GLN A 81 1.71 -3.62 0.63
N MET A 82 0.61 -4.05 1.26
CA MET A 82 0.28 -3.63 2.61
C MET A 82 1.33 -4.11 3.59
N VAL A 83 1.66 -3.25 4.54
CA VAL A 83 2.59 -3.57 5.63
C VAL A 83 2.02 -3.03 6.94
N PRO A 84 2.15 -3.75 8.07
CA PRO A 84 1.81 -3.21 9.38
C PRO A 84 2.87 -2.21 9.83
N ILE A 85 2.53 -1.40 10.84
CA ILE A 85 3.41 -0.32 11.32
C ILE A 85 4.79 -0.83 11.79
N GLU A 86 4.87 -2.01 12.37
CA GLU A 86 6.13 -2.60 12.85
C GLU A 86 7.10 -2.92 11.71
N ASP A 87 6.59 -3.44 10.60
CA ASP A 87 7.42 -3.71 9.44
C ASP A 87 7.76 -2.40 8.73
N LEU A 88 6.83 -1.44 8.72
CA LEU A 88 7.06 -0.13 8.16
C LEU A 88 8.20 0.62 8.88
N GLU A 89 8.26 0.55 10.20
CA GLU A 89 9.34 1.14 10.99
C GLU A 89 10.70 0.50 10.66
N GLN A 90 10.74 -0.83 10.49
CA GLN A 90 11.95 -1.51 10.03
C GLN A 90 12.38 -1.05 8.63
N ILE A 91 11.40 -0.83 7.72
CA ILE A 91 11.70 -0.28 6.38
C ILE A 91 12.31 1.10 6.51
N VAL A 92 11.77 1.97 7.36
CA VAL A 92 12.33 3.32 7.62
C VAL A 92 13.76 3.24 8.14
N ASP A 93 14.08 2.26 9.01
CA ASP A 93 15.44 2.07 9.54
C ASP A 93 16.47 1.70 8.45
N LEU A 94 16.02 1.07 7.37
CA LEU A 94 16.88 0.74 6.22
C LEU A 94 17.19 1.96 5.34
N GLN A 95 16.44 3.07 5.46
CA GLN A 95 16.56 4.19 4.54
C GLN A 95 17.67 5.16 4.93
N THR A 96 18.38 5.67 3.94
CA THR A 96 19.33 6.77 4.07
C THR A 96 18.75 8.11 3.64
N TRP A 97 17.65 8.08 2.90
CA TRP A 97 16.94 9.25 2.41
C TRP A 97 15.43 9.01 2.52
N ILE A 98 14.75 9.95 3.15
CA ILE A 98 13.31 9.92 3.36
C ILE A 98 12.78 11.31 3.10
N VAL A 99 11.81 11.42 2.20
CA VAL A 99 11.15 12.67 1.88
C VAL A 99 9.64 12.52 1.96
N ARG A 100 8.97 13.50 2.54
CA ARG A 100 7.52 13.59 2.59
C ARG A 100 7.02 14.62 1.60
N PHE A 101 5.96 14.30 0.86
CA PHE A 101 5.46 15.16 -0.21
C PHE A 101 3.94 15.05 -0.38
N PRO A 102 3.31 16.02 -1.09
CA PRO A 102 1.90 15.99 -1.38
C PRO A 102 1.46 14.76 -2.17
N CYS A 103 0.32 14.19 -1.80
CA CYS A 103 -0.20 12.97 -2.42
C CYS A 103 -0.76 13.24 -3.81
N VAL A 104 -0.07 12.82 -4.86
CA VAL A 104 -0.54 12.92 -6.26
C VAL A 104 -1.88 12.21 -6.43
N CYS A 105 -2.02 11.00 -5.87
CA CYS A 105 -3.26 10.22 -5.93
C CYS A 105 -4.45 10.94 -5.29
N ARG A 106 -4.25 11.54 -4.12
CA ARG A 106 -5.31 12.25 -3.39
C ARG A 106 -5.66 13.58 -4.06
N ASN A 107 -4.66 14.29 -4.58
CA ASN A 107 -4.90 15.47 -5.38
C ASN A 107 -5.82 15.14 -6.57
N LEU A 108 -5.52 14.10 -7.33
CA LEU A 108 -6.33 13.67 -8.48
C LEU A 108 -7.76 13.28 -8.10
N THR A 109 -7.97 12.67 -6.94
CA THR A 109 -9.29 12.12 -6.55
C THR A 109 -10.15 13.07 -5.75
N THR A 110 -9.56 14.02 -5.03
CA THR A 110 -10.26 14.92 -4.10
C THR A 110 -9.93 16.39 -4.30
N GLY A 111 -8.92 16.73 -5.11
CA GLY A 111 -8.41 18.09 -5.26
C GLY A 111 -7.59 18.62 -4.08
N HIS A 112 -7.32 17.79 -3.06
CA HIS A 112 -6.56 18.19 -1.88
C HIS A 112 -5.05 18.21 -2.17
N ARG A 113 -4.53 19.31 -2.66
CA ARG A 113 -3.13 19.49 -3.06
C ARG A 113 -2.14 19.44 -1.88
N GLU A 114 -2.58 19.83 -0.68
CA GLU A 114 -1.72 19.94 0.51
C GLU A 114 -1.68 18.63 1.35
N ALA A 115 -2.43 17.62 0.96
CA ALA A 115 -2.47 16.34 1.68
C ALA A 115 -1.14 15.59 1.54
N ARG A 116 -0.39 15.39 2.65
CA ARG A 116 0.99 14.84 2.67
C ARG A 116 1.05 13.49 3.35
N TYR A 117 0.59 12.46 2.66
CA TYR A 117 0.58 11.09 3.17
C TYR A 117 1.55 10.16 2.42
N CYS A 118 2.29 10.70 1.43
CA CYS A 118 3.26 9.95 0.64
C CYS A 118 4.68 10.25 1.09
N PHE A 119 5.54 9.22 1.08
CA PHE A 119 6.97 9.31 1.34
C PHE A 119 7.73 8.72 0.16
N GLY A 120 8.78 9.41 -0.31
CA GLY A 120 9.82 8.87 -1.15
C GLY A 120 10.91 8.27 -0.28
N ILE A 121 11.44 7.14 -0.69
CA ILE A 121 12.49 6.41 0.04
C ILE A 121 13.48 5.77 -0.93
N GLY A 122 14.63 5.36 -0.42
CA GLY A 122 15.67 4.66 -1.18
C GLY A 122 16.74 5.63 -1.66
N VAL A 123 16.75 5.93 -2.95
CA VAL A 123 17.72 6.84 -3.57
C VAL A 123 17.25 8.28 -3.46
N ASP A 124 18.18 9.20 -3.16
CA ASP A 124 17.90 10.64 -3.22
C ASP A 124 17.48 11.05 -4.63
N MET A 125 16.26 11.53 -4.77
CA MET A 125 15.63 11.97 -6.01
C MET A 125 15.33 13.48 -5.98
N THR A 126 15.98 14.25 -5.14
CA THR A 126 15.72 15.70 -4.99
C THR A 126 15.78 16.43 -6.34
N ASP A 127 16.79 16.14 -7.16
CA ASP A 127 16.95 16.75 -8.49
C ASP A 127 15.82 16.34 -9.46
N THR A 128 15.39 15.09 -9.40
CA THR A 128 14.24 14.60 -10.18
C THR A 128 12.95 15.29 -9.75
N MET A 129 12.74 15.38 -8.45
CA MET A 129 11.53 15.98 -7.88
C MET A 129 11.45 17.49 -8.12
N ALA A 130 12.59 18.19 -8.17
CA ALA A 130 12.66 19.62 -8.47
C ALA A 130 12.15 19.96 -9.89
N LYS A 131 12.10 19.00 -10.80
CA LYS A 131 11.52 19.18 -12.15
C LYS A 131 9.99 19.27 -12.14
N TYR A 132 9.33 18.97 -11.03
CA TYR A 132 7.88 18.96 -10.89
C TYR A 132 7.41 20.07 -9.94
N PRO A 133 7.30 21.32 -10.41
CA PRO A 133 6.94 22.47 -9.57
C PRO A 133 5.55 22.32 -8.91
N ASP A 134 4.65 21.55 -9.54
CA ASP A 134 3.32 21.27 -9.01
C ASP A 134 3.33 20.19 -7.89
N ALA A 135 4.45 19.51 -7.68
CA ALA A 135 4.58 18.51 -6.63
C ALA A 135 4.62 19.11 -5.21
N GLY A 136 4.66 20.45 -5.11
CA GLY A 136 4.67 21.17 -3.84
C GLY A 136 6.01 21.11 -3.13
N SER A 137 6.04 21.56 -1.88
CA SER A 137 7.25 21.53 -1.07
C SER A 137 7.56 20.13 -0.55
N PHE A 138 8.80 19.69 -0.70
CA PHE A 138 9.34 18.46 -0.16
C PHE A 138 9.88 18.70 1.23
N GLU A 139 9.62 17.75 2.13
CA GLU A 139 10.08 17.78 3.51
C GLU A 139 10.99 16.57 3.73
N VAL A 140 12.30 16.81 3.81
CA VAL A 140 13.27 15.76 4.14
C VAL A 140 13.15 15.49 5.64
N LEU A 141 13.03 14.23 6.01
CA LEU A 141 12.82 13.79 7.39
C LEU A 141 13.95 12.88 7.86
N GLU A 142 14.31 13.05 9.12
CA GLU A 142 15.10 12.06 9.84
C GLU A 142 14.23 10.82 10.16
N ARG A 143 14.87 9.66 10.36
CA ARG A 143 14.17 8.38 10.58
C ARG A 143 13.15 8.45 11.72
N GLU A 144 13.53 9.01 12.86
CA GLU A 144 12.63 9.09 14.02
C GLU A 144 11.46 10.06 13.80
N GLU A 145 11.68 11.14 13.05
CA GLU A 145 10.60 12.04 12.65
C GLU A 145 9.62 11.32 11.70
N ALA A 146 10.13 10.61 10.70
CA ALA A 146 9.32 9.82 9.79
C ALA A 146 8.48 8.78 10.55
N LYS A 147 9.08 8.01 11.47
CA LYS A 147 8.36 7.05 12.32
C LYS A 147 7.28 7.71 13.15
N LYS A 148 7.56 8.87 13.77
CA LYS A 148 6.56 9.62 14.54
C LYS A 148 5.35 10.00 13.69
N VAL A 149 5.58 10.48 12.47
CA VAL A 149 4.51 10.81 11.53
C VAL A 149 3.72 9.56 11.13
N LEU A 150 4.41 8.45 10.80
CA LEU A 150 3.77 7.19 10.41
C LEU A 150 2.93 6.59 11.53
N ARG A 151 3.40 6.62 12.78
CA ARG A 151 2.59 6.23 13.96
C ARG A 151 1.35 7.10 14.14
N SER A 152 1.43 8.38 13.79
CA SER A 152 0.24 9.25 13.83
C SER A 152 -0.78 8.87 12.77
N PHE A 153 -0.33 8.45 11.58
CA PHE A 153 -1.20 7.97 10.51
C PHE A 153 -1.84 6.62 10.84
N ASP A 154 -1.09 5.70 11.46
CA ASP A 154 -1.63 4.42 11.95
C ASP A 154 -2.79 4.65 12.94
N LYS A 155 -2.61 5.55 13.91
CA LYS A 155 -3.67 5.94 14.86
C LYS A 155 -4.88 6.61 14.20
N GLN A 156 -4.70 7.29 13.07
CA GLN A 156 -5.77 7.86 12.27
C GLN A 156 -6.52 6.82 11.43
N GLY A 157 -6.03 5.58 11.38
CA GLY A 157 -6.64 4.50 10.61
C GLY A 157 -6.25 4.47 9.14
N LEU A 158 -5.12 5.10 8.77
CA LEU A 158 -4.57 5.00 7.42
C LEU A 158 -3.86 3.65 7.23
N VAL A 159 -4.03 3.03 6.08
CA VAL A 159 -3.32 1.80 5.73
C VAL A 159 -1.96 2.12 5.11
N HIS A 160 -0.92 1.44 5.57
CA HIS A 160 0.44 1.60 5.08
C HIS A 160 0.74 0.60 3.97
N SER A 161 1.48 1.06 2.96
CA SER A 161 1.93 0.22 1.85
C SER A 161 3.26 0.70 1.28
N VAL A 162 4.09 -0.25 0.86
CA VAL A 162 5.29 0.01 0.07
C VAL A 162 4.97 -0.12 -1.41
N TRP A 163 5.62 0.70 -2.27
CA TRP A 163 5.32 0.75 -3.69
C TRP A 163 6.59 0.59 -4.54
N THR A 164 6.47 -0.27 -5.54
CA THR A 164 7.55 -0.52 -6.49
C THR A 164 7.53 0.47 -7.66
N PHE A 165 8.70 0.69 -8.26
CA PHE A 165 8.88 1.40 -9.52
C PHE A 165 9.78 0.53 -10.40
N LYS A 166 9.18 -0.15 -11.39
CA LYS A 166 9.76 -1.30 -12.09
C LYS A 166 10.34 -2.31 -11.09
N THR A 167 9.46 -3.19 -10.67
CA THR A 167 9.74 -4.25 -9.71
C THR A 167 11.13 -4.89 -9.93
N PRO A 168 11.97 -5.11 -8.89
CA PRO A 168 11.64 -5.07 -7.45
C PRO A 168 12.01 -3.78 -6.71
N TYR A 169 12.42 -2.69 -7.38
CA TYR A 169 12.80 -1.46 -6.70
C TYR A 169 11.62 -0.86 -5.95
N ILE A 170 11.82 -0.54 -4.67
CA ILE A 170 10.84 0.12 -3.81
C ILE A 170 11.27 1.58 -3.62
N GLY A 171 10.44 2.51 -4.05
CA GLY A 171 10.74 3.94 -4.00
C GLY A 171 9.74 4.78 -3.20
N ALA A 172 8.64 4.19 -2.72
CA ALA A 172 7.68 4.96 -1.95
C ALA A 172 6.98 4.17 -0.85
N ILE A 173 6.57 4.91 0.19
CA ILE A 173 5.59 4.50 1.20
C ILE A 173 4.35 5.35 0.99
N CYS A 174 3.19 4.71 0.93
CA CYS A 174 1.89 5.38 0.89
C CYS A 174 1.08 5.07 2.14
N ASN A 175 0.37 6.10 2.63
CA ASN A 175 -0.52 5.99 3.77
C ASN A 175 -1.93 6.34 3.28
N CYS A 176 -2.69 5.30 2.95
CA CYS A 176 -3.91 5.40 2.17
C CYS A 176 -5.18 5.26 3.01
N ASP A 177 -6.24 5.85 2.51
CA ASP A 177 -7.61 5.63 2.92
C ASP A 177 -8.52 5.52 1.69
N GLN A 178 -9.82 5.67 1.89
CA GLN A 178 -10.83 5.55 0.84
C GLN A 178 -10.74 6.65 -0.25
N ASP A 179 -10.00 7.72 0.00
CA ASP A 179 -9.80 8.82 -0.95
C ASP A 179 -8.65 8.57 -1.92
N CYS A 180 -7.78 7.61 -1.62
CA CYS A 180 -6.67 7.26 -2.51
C CYS A 180 -7.14 6.60 -3.80
N LEU A 181 -6.45 6.92 -4.90
CA LEU A 181 -6.72 6.36 -6.22
C LEU A 181 -6.63 4.83 -6.24
N ALA A 182 -5.61 4.26 -5.59
CA ALA A 182 -5.42 2.81 -5.51
C ALA A 182 -6.62 2.11 -4.85
N TYR A 183 -7.15 2.69 -3.76
CA TYR A 183 -8.35 2.18 -3.11
C TYR A 183 -9.57 2.25 -4.03
N ARG A 184 -9.76 3.37 -4.71
CA ARG A 184 -10.89 3.54 -5.65
C ARG A 184 -10.84 2.53 -6.79
N ILE A 185 -9.67 2.34 -7.42
CA ILE A 185 -9.47 1.39 -8.52
C ILE A 185 -9.74 -0.04 -8.08
N GLN A 186 -9.23 -0.44 -6.92
CA GLN A 186 -9.29 -1.84 -6.49
C GLN A 186 -10.53 -2.17 -5.68
N VAL A 187 -10.90 -1.35 -4.71
CA VAL A 187 -11.97 -1.69 -3.75
C VAL A 187 -13.32 -1.15 -4.19
N LYS A 188 -13.40 0.11 -4.64
CA LYS A 188 -14.67 0.70 -5.07
C LYS A 188 -15.13 0.21 -6.44
N THR A 189 -14.24 0.20 -7.43
CA THR A 189 -14.60 -0.11 -8.82
C THR A 189 -14.21 -1.53 -9.25
N ASN A 190 -13.37 -2.21 -8.47
CA ASN A 190 -12.90 -3.56 -8.76
C ASN A 190 -12.30 -3.75 -10.17
N LEU A 191 -11.67 -2.69 -10.73
CA LEU A 191 -11.12 -2.72 -12.08
C LEU A 191 -9.88 -3.59 -12.19
N THR A 192 -8.93 -3.41 -11.28
CA THR A 192 -7.69 -4.19 -11.24
C THR A 192 -7.12 -4.23 -9.84
N GLN A 193 -6.22 -5.18 -9.58
CA GLN A 193 -5.51 -5.26 -8.30
C GLN A 193 -4.19 -4.50 -8.41
N VAL A 194 -4.02 -3.48 -7.60
CA VAL A 194 -2.80 -2.66 -7.49
C VAL A 194 -2.16 -2.77 -6.11
N MET A 195 -2.95 -3.16 -5.09
CA MET A 195 -2.51 -3.37 -3.72
C MET A 195 -2.62 -4.86 -3.36
N PHE A 196 -1.57 -5.39 -2.78
CA PHE A 196 -1.47 -6.80 -2.37
C PHE A 196 -1.45 -6.93 -0.85
N ARG A 197 -1.81 -8.10 -0.36
CA ARG A 197 -1.94 -8.37 1.07
C ARG A 197 -0.59 -8.34 1.76
N ALA A 198 -0.59 -7.96 3.04
CA ALA A 198 0.56 -8.11 3.92
C ALA A 198 0.85 -9.59 4.23
N GLU A 199 2.03 -9.86 4.74
CA GLU A 199 2.47 -11.18 5.21
C GLU A 199 1.75 -11.63 6.51
N TYR A 200 0.64 -10.97 6.86
CA TYR A 200 -0.12 -11.16 8.09
C TYR A 200 -1.62 -11.27 7.85
N VAL A 201 -2.31 -11.78 8.87
CA VAL A 201 -3.76 -11.71 9.02
C VAL A 201 -4.12 -11.26 10.44
N GLY A 202 -5.21 -10.53 10.58
CA GLY A 202 -5.75 -10.16 11.88
C GLY A 202 -6.57 -11.29 12.49
N LEU A 203 -6.39 -11.51 13.79
CA LEU A 203 -7.23 -12.41 14.60
C LEU A 203 -7.81 -11.65 15.78
N VAL A 204 -9.02 -12.02 16.18
CA VAL A 204 -9.72 -11.45 17.34
C VAL A 204 -9.64 -12.40 18.51
N ASP A 205 -9.19 -11.90 19.64
CA ASP A 205 -9.37 -12.55 20.93
C ASP A 205 -10.76 -12.15 21.45
N TRP A 206 -11.66 -13.12 21.53
CA TRP A 206 -13.05 -12.87 21.91
C TRP A 206 -13.22 -12.64 23.40
N ASP A 207 -12.29 -13.08 24.24
CA ASP A 207 -12.34 -12.83 25.69
C ASP A 207 -12.04 -11.35 25.99
N LEU A 208 -11.17 -10.73 25.22
CA LEU A 208 -10.84 -9.31 25.32
C LEU A 208 -11.82 -8.41 24.55
N CYS A 209 -12.47 -8.92 23.49
CA CYS A 209 -13.33 -8.13 22.64
C CYS A 209 -14.66 -7.77 23.33
N ASN A 210 -14.93 -6.48 23.50
CA ASN A 210 -16.19 -5.99 24.07
C ASN A 210 -17.28 -5.64 23.02
N GLY A 211 -17.01 -5.87 21.73
CA GLY A 211 -17.97 -5.60 20.65
C GLY A 211 -18.21 -4.12 20.34
N CYS A 212 -17.32 -3.21 20.67
CA CYS A 212 -17.49 -1.76 20.46
C CYS A 212 -17.53 -1.33 18.97
N ARG A 213 -17.13 -2.19 18.03
CA ARG A 213 -17.18 -2.01 16.56
C ARG A 213 -16.24 -0.94 15.99
N LYS A 214 -15.35 -0.31 16.76
CA LYS A 214 -14.38 0.67 16.23
C LYS A 214 -13.59 0.10 15.07
N CYS A 215 -13.04 -1.11 15.21
CA CYS A 215 -12.27 -1.80 14.18
C CYS A 215 -13.06 -2.04 12.88
N LEU A 216 -14.38 -2.25 12.96
CA LEU A 216 -15.23 -2.45 11.80
C LEU A 216 -15.33 -1.17 10.95
N LEU A 217 -15.44 -0.01 11.58
CA LEU A 217 -15.50 1.29 10.91
C LEU A 217 -14.19 1.65 10.19
N HIS A 218 -13.04 1.13 10.68
CA HIS A 218 -11.72 1.40 10.12
C HIS A 218 -11.24 0.34 9.13
N CYS A 219 -11.97 -0.78 8.98
CA CYS A 219 -11.59 -1.82 8.03
C CYS A 219 -11.93 -1.42 6.59
N GLN A 220 -10.96 -0.85 5.89
CA GLN A 220 -11.13 -0.37 4.51
C GLN A 220 -11.39 -1.50 3.49
N PHE A 221 -11.06 -2.74 3.83
CA PHE A 221 -11.23 -3.91 2.96
C PHE A 221 -12.48 -4.74 3.26
N GLY A 222 -13.27 -4.34 4.25
CA GLY A 222 -14.52 -5.01 4.60
C GLY A 222 -14.34 -6.44 5.10
N ALA A 223 -13.22 -6.74 5.76
CA ALA A 223 -12.93 -8.07 6.31
C ALA A 223 -13.50 -8.30 7.71
N ILE A 224 -14.06 -7.27 8.35
CA ILE A 224 -14.57 -7.35 9.73
C ILE A 224 -16.10 -7.38 9.73
N HIS A 225 -16.66 -8.33 10.46
CA HIS A 225 -18.08 -8.52 10.63
C HIS A 225 -18.45 -8.50 12.10
N TYR A 226 -19.65 -8.02 12.42
CA TYR A 226 -20.19 -8.05 13.77
C TYR A 226 -21.26 -9.14 13.92
N SER A 227 -21.10 -10.00 14.90
CA SER A 227 -22.08 -11.00 15.26
C SER A 227 -23.05 -10.45 16.29
N ASN A 228 -24.33 -10.32 15.94
CA ASN A 228 -25.37 -9.88 16.86
C ASN A 228 -25.62 -10.88 17.98
N THR A 229 -25.45 -12.18 17.72
CA THR A 229 -25.60 -13.25 18.69
C THR A 229 -24.49 -13.24 19.73
N MET A 230 -23.24 -13.18 19.27
CA MET A 230 -22.06 -13.24 20.14
C MET A 230 -21.70 -11.88 20.76
N LYS A 231 -22.28 -10.79 20.25
CA LYS A 231 -21.91 -9.40 20.62
C LYS A 231 -20.41 -9.13 20.47
N ARG A 232 -19.77 -9.71 19.45
CA ARG A 232 -18.33 -9.66 19.16
C ARG A 232 -18.10 -9.41 17.68
N VAL A 233 -16.88 -8.97 17.33
CA VAL A 233 -16.44 -8.90 15.94
C VAL A 233 -15.68 -10.16 15.54
N THR A 234 -15.71 -10.48 14.25
CA THR A 234 -14.92 -11.53 13.62
C THR A 234 -14.15 -10.96 12.44
N ILE A 235 -13.00 -11.51 12.11
CA ILE A 235 -12.22 -11.15 10.93
C ILE A 235 -12.26 -12.32 9.95
N GLU A 236 -12.78 -12.07 8.75
CA GLU A 236 -12.69 -13.00 7.63
C GLU A 236 -11.26 -12.99 7.08
N THR A 237 -10.47 -13.99 7.46
CA THR A 237 -9.02 -14.06 7.16
C THR A 237 -8.73 -14.06 5.65
N ALA A 238 -9.60 -14.65 4.83
CA ALA A 238 -9.49 -14.65 3.38
C ALA A 238 -9.63 -13.24 2.76
N ARG A 239 -10.38 -12.35 3.39
CA ARG A 239 -10.55 -10.94 2.96
C ARG A 239 -9.58 -10.00 3.65
N CYS A 240 -8.95 -10.42 4.74
CA CYS A 240 -8.05 -9.59 5.52
C CYS A 240 -6.78 -9.25 4.71
N TYR A 241 -6.44 -7.96 4.67
CA TYR A 241 -5.20 -7.48 4.05
C TYR A 241 -4.00 -7.45 5.01
N GLY A 242 -4.21 -7.70 6.31
CA GLY A 242 -3.13 -7.76 7.29
C GLY A 242 -2.46 -6.42 7.60
N CYS A 243 -3.12 -5.30 7.28
CA CYS A 243 -2.57 -3.95 7.43
C CYS A 243 -2.41 -3.47 8.88
N GLY A 244 -3.07 -4.11 9.85
CA GLY A 244 -2.94 -3.78 11.28
C GLY A 244 -3.84 -2.66 11.80
N VAL A 245 -4.49 -1.85 10.94
CA VAL A 245 -5.30 -0.70 11.36
C VAL A 245 -6.36 -1.04 12.40
N CYS A 246 -7.05 -2.17 12.25
CA CYS A 246 -8.05 -2.62 13.22
C CYS A 246 -7.47 -2.87 14.61
N ARG A 247 -6.20 -3.27 14.70
CA ARG A 247 -5.46 -3.44 15.96
C ARG A 247 -5.10 -2.08 16.55
N ALA A 248 -4.59 -1.15 15.73
CA ALA A 248 -4.19 0.19 16.17
C ALA A 248 -5.34 0.99 16.82
N VAL A 249 -6.58 0.76 16.37
CA VAL A 249 -7.78 1.43 16.89
C VAL A 249 -8.52 0.64 17.98
N CYS A 250 -7.98 -0.51 18.42
CA CYS A 250 -8.62 -1.36 19.42
C CYS A 250 -8.18 -1.02 20.84
N ASP A 251 -8.97 -0.23 21.58
CA ASP A 251 -8.67 0.14 22.98
C ASP A 251 -8.60 -1.07 23.94
N LYS A 252 -9.05 -2.26 23.50
CA LYS A 252 -9.05 -3.48 24.31
C LYS A 252 -7.89 -4.43 23.95
N GLU A 253 -7.05 -4.02 22.99
CA GLU A 253 -5.96 -4.86 22.47
C GLU A 253 -6.41 -6.27 22.06
N ALA A 254 -7.69 -6.40 21.70
CA ALA A 254 -8.32 -7.67 21.36
C ALA A 254 -7.96 -8.19 19.95
N ILE A 255 -7.10 -7.48 19.20
CA ILE A 255 -6.74 -7.87 17.83
C ILE A 255 -5.23 -8.03 17.74
N SER A 256 -4.80 -9.21 17.29
CA SER A 256 -3.40 -9.53 17.02
C SER A 256 -3.18 -9.77 15.52
N LEU A 257 -1.94 -9.59 15.06
CA LEU A 257 -1.50 -10.01 13.73
C LEU A 257 -0.73 -11.33 13.84
N LYS A 258 -1.07 -12.27 12.97
CA LYS A 258 -0.37 -13.56 12.85
C LYS A 258 0.19 -13.73 11.45
N PRO A 259 1.32 -14.43 11.26
CA PRO A 259 1.86 -14.68 9.92
C PRO A 259 0.82 -15.36 9.04
N ARG A 260 0.63 -14.84 7.83
CA ARG A 260 -0.32 -15.42 6.86
C ARG A 260 0.10 -16.83 6.45
N ALA A 261 1.40 -17.10 6.42
CA ALA A 261 1.96 -18.41 6.09
C ALA A 261 1.52 -19.53 7.05
N ASP A 262 1.11 -19.18 8.28
CA ASP A 262 0.61 -20.16 9.26
C ASP A 262 -0.80 -20.70 8.91
N PHE A 263 -1.45 -20.10 7.92
CA PHE A 263 -2.82 -20.43 7.53
C PHE A 263 -2.84 -21.05 6.14
N ALA A 264 -3.18 -22.34 6.07
CA ALA A 264 -3.30 -23.03 4.80
C ALA A 264 -4.38 -22.40 3.90
N ARG A 265 -4.07 -22.23 2.61
CA ARG A 265 -5.00 -21.79 1.55
C ARG A 265 -5.54 -20.36 1.66
N LEU A 266 -4.92 -19.47 2.43
CA LEU A 266 -5.31 -18.07 2.35
C LEU A 266 -4.79 -17.42 1.05
N PRO A 267 -5.57 -16.52 0.42
CA PRO A 267 -5.10 -15.76 -0.74
C PRO A 267 -4.00 -14.78 -0.34
N TRP A 268 -3.06 -14.57 -1.24
CA TRP A 268 -1.93 -13.64 -1.09
C TRP A 268 -2.14 -12.35 -1.88
#